data_7d3bf85ed97a825703d8013a5e7352a7
#
_entry.id   7d3bf85ed97a825703d8013a5e7352a7
#
_cell.length_a   1.000
_cell.length_b   1.000
_cell.length_c   1.000
_cell.angle_alpha   90.00
_cell.angle_beta   90.00
_cell.angle_gamma   90.00
#
_symmetry.space_group_name_H-M   'P 1'
#
loop_
_entity.id
_entity.type
_entity.pdbx_description
1 polymer ?
#
loop_
_entity_poly.entity_id
_entity_poly.type
_entity_poly.pdbx_seq_one_letter_code
_entity_poly.pdbx_strand_id
1 'polypeptide(L)'
;GDWSSDVCSSDLAIAVFGHDPRVYQTTVTEFIKDKNGNVCQAKLTKLKSEKDPKTGRMMMVPVEGTEEVIPVDVVLIAAGFLGSEKYVTDAFKVAINGRTNVDTKPDQYQTSVDKVFTAGDMHRGQSLVVWAIREGREAAKAVDESLMGYSYL
;
A
#
# COMPACT_ATOMS: atom_id res chain seq x y z
N GLY A 1 18.72 -19.72 7.42
CA GLY A 1 17.44 -19.78 8.09
C GLY A 1 16.69 -18.50 7.78
N ASP A 2 15.52 -18.67 7.23
CA ASP A 2 14.62 -17.55 6.87
C ASP A 2 14.05 -16.96 8.16
N TRP A 3 14.62 -15.86 8.61
CA TRP A 3 14.13 -15.11 9.75
C TRP A 3 13.02 -14.19 9.25
N SER A 4 11.85 -14.74 8.93
CA SER A 4 10.70 -13.88 8.71
C SER A 4 10.27 -13.29 10.06
N SER A 5 10.18 -11.97 10.15
CA SER A 5 9.71 -11.26 11.34
C SER A 5 8.31 -11.72 11.78
N ASP A 6 7.55 -12.31 10.87
CA ASP A 6 6.20 -12.82 11.10
C ASP A 6 6.15 -14.03 12.03
N VAL A 7 7.17 -14.90 12.02
CA VAL A 7 7.23 -16.08 12.91
C VAL A 7 7.38 -15.63 14.36
N CYS A 8 8.33 -14.73 14.66
CA CYS A 8 8.55 -14.24 16.02
C CYS A 8 7.34 -13.51 16.60
N SER A 9 6.65 -12.70 15.78
CA SER A 9 5.45 -11.96 16.21
C SER A 9 4.30 -12.91 16.54
N SER A 10 4.12 -13.97 15.75
CA SER A 10 3.07 -14.97 15.97
C SER A 10 3.32 -15.78 17.24
N ASP A 11 4.57 -16.24 17.44
CA ASP A 11 4.95 -17.04 18.62
C ASP A 11 4.76 -16.23 19.91
N LEU A 12 5.12 -14.95 19.90
CA LEU A 12 4.90 -14.05 21.02
C LEU A 12 3.40 -13.84 21.30
N ALA A 13 2.61 -13.63 20.25
CA ALA A 13 1.16 -13.46 20.39
C ALA A 13 0.50 -14.73 20.93
N ILE A 14 0.89 -15.91 20.45
CA ILE A 14 0.40 -17.19 20.97
C ILE A 14 0.78 -17.37 22.44
N ALA A 15 2.00 -17.01 22.81
CA ALA A 15 2.45 -17.10 24.20
C ALA A 15 1.66 -16.18 25.15
N VAL A 16 1.26 -15.01 24.68
CA VAL A 16 0.48 -14.03 25.48
C VAL A 16 -1.02 -14.35 25.50
N PHE A 17 -1.61 -14.69 24.34
CA PHE A 17 -3.05 -14.87 24.19
C PHE A 17 -3.52 -16.32 24.21
N GLY A 18 -2.61 -17.29 24.18
CA GLY A 18 -2.92 -18.72 24.16
C GLY A 18 -3.36 -19.27 22.79
N HIS A 19 -3.47 -18.41 21.78
CA HIS A 19 -3.84 -18.78 20.40
C HIS A 19 -3.29 -17.77 19.40
N ASP A 20 -3.28 -18.15 18.13
CA ASP A 20 -2.95 -17.22 17.02
C ASP A 20 -4.10 -16.22 16.83
N PRO A 21 -3.87 -14.93 17.03
CA PRO A 21 -4.91 -13.90 16.89
C PRO A 21 -5.23 -13.55 15.43
N ARG A 22 -4.48 -14.06 14.47
CA ARG A 22 -4.67 -13.73 13.05
C ARG A 22 -5.90 -14.41 12.49
N VAL A 23 -6.73 -13.64 11.79
CA VAL A 23 -7.90 -14.13 11.06
C VAL A 23 -7.70 -13.90 9.57
N TYR A 24 -7.62 -14.98 8.80
CA TYR A 24 -7.38 -14.93 7.36
C TYR A 24 -8.68 -14.99 6.56
N GLN A 25 -8.60 -14.62 5.28
CA GLN A 25 -9.73 -14.67 4.35
C GLN A 25 -10.98 -13.99 4.92
N THR A 26 -10.78 -12.84 5.54
CA THR A 26 -11.84 -12.08 6.20
C THR A 26 -11.64 -10.60 5.91
N THR A 27 -12.72 -9.88 5.68
CA THR A 27 -12.72 -8.43 5.54
C THR A 27 -13.68 -7.79 6.52
N VAL A 28 -13.41 -6.54 6.89
CA VAL A 28 -14.36 -5.71 7.63
C VAL A 28 -15.25 -5.01 6.62
N THR A 29 -16.55 -5.16 6.75
CA THR A 29 -17.54 -4.54 5.87
C THR A 29 -18.17 -3.29 6.47
N GLU A 30 -18.23 -3.22 7.80
CA GLU A 30 -18.85 -2.10 8.50
C GLU A 30 -18.25 -1.89 9.89
N PHE A 31 -18.13 -0.63 10.31
CA PHE A 31 -17.87 -0.26 11.71
C PHE A 31 -19.13 0.31 12.34
N ILE A 32 -19.57 -0.32 13.43
CA ILE A 32 -20.76 0.09 14.17
C ILE A 32 -20.34 1.00 15.32
N LYS A 33 -21.06 2.11 15.48
CA LYS A 33 -20.79 3.14 16.49
C LYS A 33 -21.76 3.03 17.65
N ASP A 34 -21.28 3.38 18.84
CA ASP A 34 -22.10 3.59 20.02
C ASP A 34 -22.88 4.92 19.97
N LYS A 35 -23.64 5.22 21.03
CA LYS A 35 -24.43 6.47 21.16
C LYS A 35 -23.56 7.74 21.18
N ASN A 36 -22.26 7.62 21.49
CA ASN A 36 -21.32 8.71 21.58
C ASN A 36 -20.53 8.91 20.28
N GLY A 37 -20.74 8.02 19.27
CA GLY A 37 -20.04 8.06 18.00
C GLY A 37 -18.70 7.29 17.97
N ASN A 38 -18.34 6.58 19.05
CA ASN A 38 -17.17 5.73 19.10
C ASN A 38 -17.45 4.38 18.45
N VAL A 39 -16.44 3.78 17.83
CA VAL A 39 -16.55 2.40 17.34
C VAL A 39 -16.75 1.46 18.53
N CYS A 40 -17.71 0.55 18.43
CA CYS A 40 -17.97 -0.46 19.45
C CYS A 40 -18.09 -1.88 18.89
N GLN A 41 -18.32 -2.03 17.60
CA GLN A 41 -18.38 -3.33 16.93
C GLN A 41 -17.84 -3.21 15.50
N ALA A 42 -17.38 -4.35 14.96
CA ALA A 42 -17.04 -4.50 13.55
C ALA A 42 -17.79 -5.67 12.94
N LYS A 43 -18.35 -5.47 11.76
CA LYS A 43 -18.97 -6.51 10.95
C LYS A 43 -17.94 -7.11 10.01
N LEU A 44 -17.72 -8.39 10.12
CA LEU A 44 -16.77 -9.17 9.34
C LEU A 44 -17.52 -10.03 8.32
N THR A 45 -16.87 -10.33 7.20
CA THR A 45 -17.36 -11.28 6.19
C THR A 45 -16.20 -12.11 5.68
N LYS A 46 -16.41 -13.42 5.52
CA LYS A 46 -15.41 -14.31 4.92
C LYS A 46 -15.24 -14.00 3.44
N LEU A 47 -14.01 -14.19 2.97
CA LEU A 47 -13.64 -14.04 1.56
C LEU A 47 -13.22 -15.38 0.99
N LYS A 48 -13.55 -15.61 -0.28
CA LYS A 48 -13.01 -16.71 -1.08
C LYS A 48 -12.28 -16.16 -2.30
N SER A 49 -11.28 -16.89 -2.76
CA SER A 49 -10.55 -16.55 -3.97
C SER A 49 -11.28 -17.10 -5.20
N GLU A 50 -11.67 -16.24 -6.11
CA GLU A 50 -12.29 -16.61 -7.38
C GLU A 50 -11.55 -15.99 -8.56
N LYS A 51 -11.51 -16.71 -9.68
CA LYS A 51 -10.91 -16.20 -10.91
C LYS A 51 -11.94 -15.36 -11.66
N ASP A 52 -11.64 -14.11 -11.90
CA ASP A 52 -12.47 -13.22 -12.72
C ASP A 52 -12.53 -13.78 -14.16
N PRO A 53 -13.71 -14.11 -14.66
CA PRO A 53 -13.86 -14.69 -16.00
C PRO A 53 -13.47 -13.74 -17.14
N LYS A 54 -13.46 -12.42 -16.89
CA LYS A 54 -13.12 -11.43 -17.91
C LYS A 54 -11.62 -11.12 -17.96
N THR A 55 -10.98 -10.98 -16.81
CA THR A 55 -9.57 -10.57 -16.74
C THR A 55 -8.62 -11.73 -16.45
N GLY A 56 -9.15 -12.88 -16.03
CA GLY A 56 -8.35 -14.04 -15.62
C GLY A 56 -7.60 -13.86 -14.29
N ARG A 57 -7.77 -12.72 -13.62
CA ARG A 57 -7.10 -12.41 -12.34
C ARG A 57 -7.85 -13.04 -11.17
N MET A 58 -7.08 -13.46 -10.17
CA MET A 58 -7.66 -13.89 -8.90
C MET A 58 -8.19 -12.69 -8.13
N MET A 59 -9.44 -12.78 -7.68
CA MET A 59 -10.12 -11.76 -6.88
C MET A 59 -10.64 -12.40 -5.59
N MET A 60 -10.60 -11.62 -4.51
CA MET A 60 -11.22 -12.01 -3.24
C MET A 60 -12.67 -11.52 -3.24
N VAL A 61 -13.62 -12.44 -3.19
CA VAL A 61 -15.05 -12.12 -3.18
C VAL A 61 -15.70 -12.51 -1.85
N PRO A 62 -16.63 -11.69 -1.33
CA PRO A 62 -17.35 -12.01 -0.12
C PRO A 62 -18.17 -13.31 -0.26
N VAL A 63 -18.25 -14.06 0.82
CA VAL A 63 -19.09 -15.25 0.92
C VAL A 63 -20.36 -14.86 1.66
N GLU A 64 -21.50 -14.90 0.99
CA GLU A 64 -22.80 -14.58 1.58
C GLU A 64 -23.15 -15.51 2.75
N GLY A 65 -23.78 -14.95 3.77
CA GLY A 65 -24.21 -15.70 4.96
C GLY A 65 -23.10 -16.02 5.96
N THR A 66 -21.91 -15.39 5.80
CA THR A 66 -20.77 -15.55 6.72
C THR A 66 -20.51 -14.32 7.55
N GLU A 67 -21.45 -13.40 7.59
CA GLU A 67 -21.36 -12.17 8.36
C GLU A 67 -21.32 -12.47 9.86
N GLU A 68 -20.35 -11.89 10.52
CA GLU A 68 -20.15 -11.98 11.96
C GLU A 68 -19.93 -10.58 12.52
N VAL A 69 -20.54 -10.29 13.67
CA VAL A 69 -20.34 -9.02 14.38
C VAL A 69 -19.52 -9.30 15.63
N ILE A 70 -18.37 -8.64 15.73
CA ILE A 70 -17.48 -8.76 16.89
C ILE A 70 -17.43 -7.43 17.66
N PRO A 71 -17.30 -7.47 19.00
CA PRO A 71 -17.03 -6.25 19.78
C PRO A 71 -15.62 -5.77 19.53
N VAL A 72 -15.44 -4.45 19.42
CA VAL A 72 -14.14 -3.81 19.27
C VAL A 72 -14.12 -2.49 20.04
N ASP A 73 -12.99 -2.19 20.70
CA ASP A 73 -12.77 -0.92 21.39
C ASP A 73 -11.93 0.04 20.53
N VAL A 74 -11.01 -0.52 19.75
CA VAL A 74 -10.08 0.25 18.88
C VAL A 74 -9.86 -0.52 17.59
N VAL A 75 -9.78 0.20 16.49
CA VAL A 75 -9.41 -0.35 15.17
C VAL A 75 -8.18 0.34 14.64
N LEU A 76 -7.14 -0.43 14.35
CA LEU A 76 -5.92 0.05 13.71
C LEU A 76 -5.91 -0.40 12.24
N ILE A 77 -5.97 0.56 11.32
CA ILE A 77 -5.91 0.27 9.89
C ILE A 77 -4.45 0.18 9.46
N ALA A 78 -4.03 -0.99 9.02
CA ALA A 78 -2.68 -1.27 8.53
C ALA A 78 -2.72 -1.81 7.09
N ALA A 79 -3.52 -1.20 6.24
CA ALA A 79 -3.82 -1.65 4.87
C ALA A 79 -2.81 -1.15 3.81
N GLY A 80 -1.63 -0.69 4.23
CA GLY A 80 -0.60 -0.12 3.35
C GLY A 80 -0.77 1.38 3.14
N PHE A 81 -0.26 1.86 2.03
CA PHE A 81 -0.18 3.29 1.73
C PHE A 81 -1.12 3.66 0.58
N LEU A 82 -1.50 4.93 0.51
CA LEU A 82 -2.42 5.46 -0.49
C LEU A 82 -1.72 6.15 -1.67
N GLY A 83 -0.40 5.98 -1.79
CA GLY A 83 0.41 6.65 -2.83
C GLY A 83 1.00 7.97 -2.36
N SER A 84 1.19 8.90 -3.31
CA SER A 84 1.80 10.20 -3.02
C SER A 84 0.84 11.14 -2.30
N GLU A 85 1.38 11.96 -1.40
CA GLU A 85 0.60 12.98 -0.70
C GLU A 85 0.06 14.02 -1.67
N LYS A 86 -1.26 14.21 -1.67
CA LYS A 86 -1.95 15.06 -2.63
C LYS A 86 -1.47 16.51 -2.60
N TYR A 87 -1.19 17.07 -1.42
CA TYR A 87 -0.73 18.45 -1.32
C TYR A 87 0.63 18.68 -2.00
N VAL A 88 1.49 17.67 -2.04
CA VAL A 88 2.79 17.73 -2.75
C VAL A 88 2.57 17.68 -4.26
N THR A 89 1.79 16.71 -4.74
CA THR A 89 1.50 16.56 -6.17
C THR A 89 0.77 17.78 -6.75
N ASP A 90 -0.14 18.39 -5.98
CA ASP A 90 -0.84 19.61 -6.35
C ASP A 90 0.12 20.83 -6.40
N ALA A 91 1.03 20.96 -5.43
CA ALA A 91 1.99 22.07 -5.38
C ALA A 91 2.92 22.07 -6.59
N PHE A 92 3.39 20.90 -7.02
CA PHE A 92 4.25 20.73 -8.18
C PHE A 92 3.47 20.56 -9.49
N LYS A 93 2.14 20.42 -9.43
CA LYS A 93 1.24 20.22 -10.58
C LYS A 93 1.63 19.01 -11.45
N VAL A 94 2.19 17.97 -10.82
CA VAL A 94 2.60 16.75 -11.52
C VAL A 94 1.41 15.83 -11.75
N ALA A 95 1.42 15.11 -12.87
CA ALA A 95 0.43 14.07 -13.15
C ALA A 95 0.62 12.88 -12.19
N ILE A 96 -0.47 12.22 -11.85
CA ILE A 96 -0.48 10.99 -11.05
C ILE A 96 -1.11 9.85 -11.86
N ASN A 97 -0.62 8.65 -11.65
CA ASN A 97 -1.13 7.44 -12.29
C ASN A 97 -2.32 6.83 -11.52
N GLY A 98 -2.90 5.75 -12.05
CA GLY A 98 -4.03 5.07 -11.42
C GLY A 98 -3.77 4.43 -10.04
N ARG A 99 -2.50 4.42 -9.58
CA ARG A 99 -2.10 4.01 -8.22
C ARG A 99 -1.79 5.19 -7.31
N THR A 100 -2.13 6.41 -7.75
CA THR A 100 -1.85 7.67 -7.05
C THR A 100 -0.37 7.99 -6.83
N ASN A 101 0.53 7.35 -7.58
CA ASN A 101 1.94 7.72 -7.64
C ASN A 101 2.18 8.76 -8.73
N VAL A 102 3.28 9.51 -8.61
CA VAL A 102 3.66 10.49 -9.65
C VAL A 102 3.95 9.75 -10.95
N ASP A 103 3.31 10.21 -12.03
CA ASP A 103 3.41 9.58 -13.34
C ASP A 103 4.66 10.05 -14.11
N THR A 104 5.32 9.09 -14.74
CA THR A 104 6.46 9.32 -15.64
C THR A 104 6.30 8.42 -16.86
N LYS A 105 7.06 8.70 -17.91
CA LYS A 105 7.19 7.71 -18.98
C LYS A 105 7.96 6.49 -18.48
N PRO A 106 7.76 5.30 -19.09
CA PRO A 106 8.49 4.10 -18.74
C PRO A 106 10.01 4.35 -18.73
N ASP A 107 10.68 3.83 -17.70
CA ASP A 107 12.13 3.94 -17.49
C ASP A 107 12.67 5.39 -17.47
N GLN A 108 11.82 6.35 -17.13
CA GLN A 108 12.17 7.75 -16.98
C GLN A 108 11.84 8.26 -15.59
N TYR A 109 12.52 9.32 -15.17
CA TYR A 109 12.34 9.94 -13.85
C TYR A 109 11.80 11.36 -13.93
N GLN A 110 11.75 11.95 -15.14
CA GLN A 110 11.14 13.26 -15.36
C GLN A 110 9.62 13.13 -15.34
N THR A 111 8.98 14.01 -14.60
CA THR A 111 7.52 14.08 -14.47
C THR A 111 6.87 14.76 -15.68
N SER A 112 5.55 14.96 -15.61
CA SER A 112 4.79 15.76 -16.60
C SER A 112 5.19 17.25 -16.62
N VAL A 113 5.92 17.71 -15.61
CA VAL A 113 6.37 19.12 -15.47
C VAL A 113 7.87 19.20 -15.78
N ASP A 114 8.23 20.14 -16.65
CA ASP A 114 9.63 20.36 -17.01
C ASP A 114 10.50 20.66 -15.79
N LYS A 115 11.72 20.07 -15.77
CA LYS A 115 12.71 20.18 -14.69
C LYS A 115 12.25 19.63 -13.32
N VAL A 116 11.14 18.90 -13.28
CA VAL A 116 10.68 18.21 -12.07
C VAL A 116 10.86 16.71 -12.26
N PHE A 117 11.59 16.09 -11.35
CA PHE A 117 11.91 14.67 -11.37
C PHE A 117 11.34 14.00 -10.13
N THR A 118 11.10 12.70 -10.18
CA THR A 118 10.57 11.88 -9.08
C THR A 118 11.32 10.57 -9.00
N ALA A 119 11.46 10.01 -7.80
CA ALA A 119 12.08 8.71 -7.56
C ALA A 119 11.55 8.09 -6.27
N GLY A 120 11.86 6.81 -6.06
CA GLY A 120 11.49 6.07 -4.85
C GLY A 120 9.99 5.88 -4.71
N ASP A 121 9.49 6.00 -3.48
CA ASP A 121 8.10 5.69 -3.16
C ASP A 121 7.07 6.54 -3.91
N MET A 122 7.39 7.79 -4.20
CA MET A 122 6.50 8.65 -4.99
C MET A 122 6.38 8.22 -6.45
N HIS A 123 7.42 7.59 -7.00
CA HIS A 123 7.47 7.12 -8.38
C HIS A 123 6.91 5.68 -8.51
N ARG A 124 7.52 4.75 -7.78
CA ARG A 124 7.22 3.32 -7.90
C ARG A 124 6.10 2.80 -6.99
N GLY A 125 5.74 3.56 -5.96
CA GLY A 125 4.98 3.09 -4.80
C GLY A 125 5.91 2.56 -3.70
N GLN A 126 5.38 2.43 -2.50
CA GLN A 126 6.13 2.02 -1.33
C GLN A 126 6.81 0.66 -1.56
N SER A 127 8.11 0.62 -1.31
CA SER A 127 8.93 -0.55 -1.57
C SER A 127 10.16 -0.60 -0.65
N LEU A 128 11.09 -1.51 -0.92
CA LEU A 128 12.30 -1.65 -0.13
C LEU A 128 13.24 -0.45 -0.33
N VAL A 129 13.97 -0.07 0.72
CA VAL A 129 14.94 1.03 0.70
C VAL A 129 16.00 0.88 -0.40
N VAL A 130 16.39 -0.34 -0.75
CA VAL A 130 17.34 -0.60 -1.85
C VAL A 130 16.84 -0.09 -3.19
N TRP A 131 15.53 -0.12 -3.42
CA TRP A 131 14.91 0.43 -4.62
C TRP A 131 14.89 1.97 -4.60
N ALA A 132 14.62 2.56 -3.44
CA ALA A 132 14.68 4.02 -3.28
C ALA A 132 16.09 4.56 -3.56
N ILE A 133 17.13 3.87 -3.07
CA ILE A 133 18.52 4.21 -3.33
C ILE A 133 18.84 4.08 -4.83
N ARG A 134 18.44 2.98 -5.45
CA ARG A 134 18.67 2.76 -6.89
C ARG A 134 18.00 3.85 -7.72
N GLU A 135 16.71 4.07 -7.51
CA GLU A 135 15.96 5.08 -8.27
C GLU A 135 16.47 6.49 -8.02
N GLY A 136 16.93 6.81 -6.81
CA GLY A 136 17.56 8.09 -6.52
C GLY A 136 18.82 8.32 -7.34
N ARG A 137 19.65 7.29 -7.55
CA ARG A 137 20.84 7.35 -8.41
C ARG A 137 20.47 7.51 -9.89
N GLU A 138 19.52 6.74 -10.37
CA GLU A 138 19.05 6.83 -11.75
C GLU A 138 18.39 8.20 -12.04
N ALA A 139 17.63 8.74 -11.08
CA ALA A 139 17.06 10.07 -11.19
C ALA A 139 18.15 11.15 -11.21
N ALA A 140 19.20 11.02 -10.38
CA ALA A 140 20.34 11.95 -10.42
C ALA A 140 21.01 11.95 -11.78
N LYS A 141 21.23 10.77 -12.38
CA LYS A 141 21.74 10.64 -13.74
C LYS A 141 20.81 11.32 -14.75
N ALA A 142 19.51 11.11 -14.66
CA ALA A 142 18.54 11.74 -15.56
C ALA A 142 18.53 13.28 -15.43
N VAL A 143 18.72 13.81 -14.22
CA VAL A 143 18.88 15.26 -13.99
C VAL A 143 20.14 15.77 -14.64
N ASP A 144 21.28 15.08 -14.44
CA ASP A 144 22.58 15.44 -15.03
C ASP A 144 22.51 15.45 -16.56
N GLU A 145 21.95 14.41 -17.16
CA GLU A 145 21.70 14.33 -18.60
C GLU A 145 20.82 15.47 -19.11
N SER A 146 19.79 15.86 -18.36
CA SER A 146 18.89 16.95 -18.75
C SER A 146 19.55 18.32 -18.71
N LEU A 147 20.58 18.51 -17.86
CA LEU A 147 21.30 19.76 -17.70
C LEU A 147 22.49 19.85 -18.62
N MET A 148 23.22 18.76 -18.79
CA MET A 148 24.52 18.72 -19.47
C MET A 148 24.44 18.12 -20.88
N GLY A 149 23.34 17.42 -21.21
CA GLY A 149 23.22 16.65 -22.45
C GLY A 149 23.89 15.28 -22.42
N TYR A 150 24.61 14.93 -21.36
CA TYR A 150 25.26 13.65 -21.10
C TYR A 150 25.46 13.47 -19.61
N SER A 151 25.76 12.25 -19.16
CA SER A 151 26.12 11.96 -17.77
C SER A 151 27.27 10.98 -17.68
N TYR A 152 28.10 11.14 -16.66
CA TYR A 152 29.15 10.18 -16.25
C TYR A 152 28.75 9.42 -14.96
N LEU A 153 27.52 9.61 -14.45
CA LEU A 153 27.00 8.94 -13.26
C LEU A 153 26.53 7.51 -13.54
#